data_04eb987a2da182ac97528fed23de8d42
#
_entry.id   04eb987a2da182ac97528fed23de8d42
#
_cell.length_a   1.000
_cell.length_b   1.000
_cell.length_c   1.000
_cell.angle_alpha   90.00
_cell.angle_beta   90.00
_cell.angle_gamma   90.00
#
_symmetry.space_group_name_H-M   'P 1'
#
loop_
_entity.id
_entity.type
_entity.pdbx_description
1 polymer ?
#
loop_
_entity_poly.entity_id
_entity_poly.type
_entity_poly.pdbx_seq_one_letter_code
_entity_poly.pdbx_strand_id
1 'polypeptide(L)'
;MARQFFVGGNFKMNGSVQSIKKIISGLNEANLDPKVEVVVAPPSLYLLLARAELRKEVEVAAQNVFDKNEGAFTGEISPAQLKDSNIGWTLIGHSERRVILKESDEFVASKTKNALDQNVRVILCCGESLEQREKGETVAVVTAQLGAVAKAISAEQWANVVIAYEPIWAIGTGKVATTAQAQEVHSALRQWLTKTISDKVADETRIIYGGSVSEKNCKDLATQADIDGFLVGGASLKPAFVDIVNARL
;
A
#
# COMPACT_ATOMS: atom_id res chain seq x y z
N MET A 1 -4.39 -13.64 -16.97
CA MET A 1 -5.25 -14.03 -15.83
C MET A 1 -5.68 -12.75 -15.12
N ALA A 2 -6.86 -12.72 -14.48
CA ALA A 2 -7.25 -11.54 -13.70
C ALA A 2 -6.32 -11.37 -12.49
N ARG A 3 -5.88 -10.13 -12.23
CA ARG A 3 -5.05 -9.80 -11.06
C ARG A 3 -5.84 -10.06 -9.77
N GLN A 4 -5.17 -10.65 -8.77
CA GLN A 4 -5.79 -10.88 -7.47
C GLN A 4 -6.10 -9.55 -6.79
N PHE A 5 -7.31 -9.39 -6.28
CA PHE A 5 -7.71 -8.19 -5.56
C PHE A 5 -6.96 -8.09 -4.22
N PHE A 6 -6.53 -6.89 -3.86
CA PHE A 6 -5.68 -6.65 -2.70
C PHE A 6 -6.29 -5.56 -1.81
N VAL A 7 -6.43 -5.83 -0.51
CA VAL A 7 -6.91 -4.81 0.43
C VAL A 7 -5.92 -4.67 1.58
N GLY A 8 -5.24 -3.52 1.59
CA GLY A 8 -4.34 -3.11 2.66
C GLY A 8 -5.03 -2.22 3.69
N GLY A 9 -4.81 -2.47 4.97
CA GLY A 9 -5.27 -1.62 6.07
C GLY A 9 -4.10 -0.89 6.73
N ASN A 10 -3.91 0.38 6.45
CA ASN A 10 -2.90 1.21 7.11
C ASN A 10 -3.49 1.85 8.38
N PHE A 11 -3.08 1.35 9.56
CA PHE A 11 -3.57 1.87 10.85
C PHE A 11 -2.94 3.21 11.22
N LYS A 12 -1.91 3.63 10.48
CA LYS A 12 -1.13 4.84 10.75
C LYS A 12 -0.64 4.83 12.22
N MET A 13 -0.49 5.98 12.86
CA MET A 13 -0.09 6.08 14.27
C MET A 13 -1.31 6.01 15.20
N ASN A 14 -2.11 4.93 15.07
CA ASN A 14 -3.31 4.73 15.91
C ASN A 14 -3.29 3.37 16.57
N GLY A 15 -3.86 3.31 17.77
CA GLY A 15 -4.11 2.06 18.47
C GLY A 15 -3.55 2.02 19.87
N SER A 16 -4.06 1.09 20.61
CA SER A 16 -3.57 0.58 21.89
C SER A 16 -3.57 -0.95 21.81
N VAL A 17 -2.90 -1.64 22.72
CA VAL A 17 -2.96 -3.11 22.77
C VAL A 17 -4.40 -3.61 22.73
N GLN A 18 -5.31 -2.97 23.51
CA GLN A 18 -6.71 -3.37 23.58
C GLN A 18 -7.45 -3.17 22.24
N SER A 19 -7.28 -1.99 21.60
CA SER A 19 -7.95 -1.71 20.32
C SER A 19 -7.40 -2.55 19.19
N ILE A 20 -6.10 -2.81 19.15
CA ILE A 20 -5.47 -3.71 18.16
C ILE A 20 -6.01 -5.13 18.32
N LYS A 21 -6.08 -5.67 19.54
CA LYS A 21 -6.66 -6.99 19.81
C LYS A 21 -8.13 -7.06 19.38
N LYS A 22 -8.92 -6.00 19.59
CA LYS A 22 -10.31 -5.94 19.13
C LYS A 22 -10.41 -6.01 17.60
N ILE A 23 -9.54 -5.30 16.88
CA ILE A 23 -9.51 -5.35 15.40
C ILE A 23 -9.11 -6.75 14.94
N ILE A 24 -8.08 -7.35 15.54
CA ILE A 24 -7.62 -8.71 15.23
C ILE A 24 -8.76 -9.72 15.43
N SER A 25 -9.45 -9.70 16.60
CA SER A 25 -10.59 -10.58 16.86
C SER A 25 -11.67 -10.42 15.79
N GLY A 26 -12.03 -9.17 15.46
CA GLY A 26 -13.02 -8.91 14.40
C GLY A 26 -12.62 -9.47 13.04
N LEU A 27 -11.36 -9.37 12.65
CA LEU A 27 -10.85 -9.95 11.39
C LEU A 27 -10.80 -11.48 11.43
N ASN A 28 -10.45 -12.06 12.57
CA ASN A 28 -10.42 -13.52 12.75
C ASN A 28 -11.82 -14.16 12.67
N GLU A 29 -12.85 -13.46 13.14
CA GLU A 29 -14.22 -13.92 13.16
C GLU A 29 -14.97 -13.61 11.85
N ALA A 30 -14.47 -12.64 11.05
CA ALA A 30 -15.14 -12.20 9.84
C ALA A 30 -15.10 -13.24 8.72
N ASN A 31 -16.16 -13.26 7.91
CA ASN A 31 -16.18 -13.98 6.64
C ASN A 31 -15.57 -13.08 5.56
N LEU A 32 -14.29 -13.27 5.27
CA LEU A 32 -13.56 -12.53 4.25
C LEU A 32 -13.59 -13.29 2.92
N ASP A 33 -13.67 -12.57 1.80
CA ASP A 33 -13.56 -13.15 0.46
C ASP A 33 -12.21 -13.85 0.30
N PRO A 34 -12.16 -15.19 0.12
CA PRO A 34 -10.90 -15.94 0.01
C PRO A 34 -10.10 -15.61 -1.26
N LYS A 35 -10.69 -14.89 -2.21
CA LYS A 35 -10.01 -14.43 -3.44
C LYS A 35 -9.25 -13.12 -3.23
N VAL A 36 -9.43 -12.45 -2.09
CA VAL A 36 -8.80 -11.18 -1.76
C VAL A 36 -7.55 -11.42 -0.91
N GLU A 37 -6.42 -10.84 -1.29
CA GLU A 37 -5.25 -10.76 -0.42
C GLU A 37 -5.44 -9.62 0.56
N VAL A 38 -5.47 -9.94 1.86
CA VAL A 38 -5.70 -8.96 2.94
C VAL A 38 -4.42 -8.76 3.73
N VAL A 39 -3.99 -7.51 3.86
CA VAL A 39 -2.76 -7.13 4.58
C VAL A 39 -3.07 -5.98 5.53
N VAL A 40 -2.69 -6.09 6.80
CA VAL A 40 -2.86 -5.00 7.78
C VAL A 40 -1.51 -4.48 8.26
N ALA A 41 -1.40 -3.16 8.38
CA ALA A 41 -0.19 -2.48 8.79
C ALA A 41 -0.40 -1.71 10.11
N PRO A 42 -0.31 -2.38 11.26
CA PRO A 42 -0.35 -1.74 12.57
C PRO A 42 0.94 -0.95 12.84
N PRO A 43 0.93 -0.01 13.82
CA PRO A 43 2.17 0.58 14.32
C PRO A 43 3.21 -0.47 14.74
N SER A 44 4.49 -0.13 14.63
CA SER A 44 5.61 -1.05 14.87
C SER A 44 5.56 -1.77 16.23
N LEU A 45 5.08 -1.09 17.27
CA LEU A 45 4.90 -1.66 18.60
C LEU A 45 3.94 -2.87 18.65
N TYR A 46 3.08 -3.03 17.65
CA TYR A 46 2.04 -4.05 17.63
C TYR A 46 2.26 -5.10 16.52
N LEU A 47 3.37 -5.03 15.79
CA LEU A 47 3.64 -5.96 14.68
C LEU A 47 3.69 -7.42 15.13
N LEU A 48 4.46 -7.72 16.17
CA LEU A 48 4.58 -9.09 16.71
C LEU A 48 3.26 -9.58 17.30
N LEU A 49 2.53 -8.70 18.00
CA LEU A 49 1.21 -9.01 18.52
C LEU A 49 0.25 -9.38 17.39
N ALA A 50 0.20 -8.55 16.34
CA ALA A 50 -0.66 -8.80 15.18
C ALA A 50 -0.27 -10.10 14.48
N ARG A 51 1.02 -10.35 14.26
CA ARG A 51 1.48 -11.59 13.60
C ARG A 51 1.13 -12.84 14.41
N ALA A 52 1.22 -12.76 15.73
CA ALA A 52 0.94 -13.89 16.62
C ALA A 52 -0.57 -14.24 16.72
N GLU A 53 -1.44 -13.23 16.70
CA GLU A 53 -2.87 -13.41 17.00
C GLU A 53 -3.77 -13.40 15.75
N LEU A 54 -3.33 -12.85 14.59
CA LEU A 54 -4.10 -12.86 13.34
C LEU A 54 -4.14 -14.25 12.71
N ARG A 55 -5.31 -14.57 12.13
CA ARG A 55 -5.48 -15.74 11.25
C ARG A 55 -4.46 -15.70 10.10
N LYS A 56 -4.08 -16.87 9.61
CA LYS A 56 -2.98 -17.00 8.63
C LYS A 56 -3.27 -16.36 7.28
N GLU A 57 -4.54 -16.22 6.93
CA GLU A 57 -5.01 -15.65 5.67
C GLU A 57 -4.94 -14.12 5.66
N VAL A 58 -4.71 -13.48 6.81
CA VAL A 58 -4.48 -12.04 6.92
C VAL A 58 -3.00 -11.79 7.18
N GLU A 59 -2.34 -11.17 6.22
CA GLU A 59 -0.93 -10.84 6.30
C GLU A 59 -0.67 -9.56 7.11
N VAL A 60 0.54 -9.44 7.64
CA VAL A 60 0.98 -8.27 8.40
C VAL A 60 2.06 -7.51 7.63
N ALA A 61 1.93 -6.19 7.58
CA ALA A 61 2.91 -5.29 7.00
C ALA A 61 3.49 -4.32 8.04
N ALA A 62 4.75 -3.98 7.93
CA ALA A 62 5.28 -2.78 8.57
C ALA A 62 4.81 -1.52 7.83
N GLN A 63 4.72 -0.39 8.56
CA GLN A 63 4.36 0.91 7.94
C GLN A 63 5.54 1.61 7.26
N ASN A 64 6.75 1.13 7.48
CA ASN A 64 8.00 1.60 6.88
C ASN A 64 9.14 0.65 7.23
N VAL A 65 10.24 0.72 6.48
CA VAL A 65 11.53 0.11 6.79
C VAL A 65 12.66 1.07 6.44
N PHE A 66 13.85 0.81 6.98
CA PHE A 66 15.05 1.52 6.61
C PHE A 66 15.75 0.88 5.39
N ASP A 67 16.69 1.58 4.78
CA ASP A 67 17.42 1.10 3.60
C ASP A 67 18.70 0.30 3.94
N LYS A 68 18.90 -0.03 5.21
CA LYS A 68 19.99 -0.87 5.71
C LYS A 68 19.43 -2.02 6.54
N ASN A 69 20.18 -3.12 6.62
CA ASN A 69 19.77 -4.31 7.36
C ASN A 69 20.16 -4.24 8.84
N GLU A 70 21.25 -3.54 9.15
CA GLU A 70 21.79 -3.36 10.51
C GLU A 70 22.66 -2.10 10.57
N GLY A 71 22.98 -1.64 11.77
CA GLY A 71 23.90 -0.52 11.99
C GLY A 71 23.43 0.47 13.04
N ALA A 72 24.12 1.62 13.08
CA ALA A 72 23.86 2.72 14.03
C ALA A 72 22.71 3.62 13.53
N PHE A 73 21.50 3.06 13.50
CA PHE A 73 20.27 3.71 13.01
C PHE A 73 19.18 3.62 14.08
N THR A 74 19.43 4.25 15.21
CA THR A 74 18.55 4.17 16.39
C THR A 74 17.10 4.56 16.03
N GLY A 75 16.15 3.62 16.31
CA GLY A 75 14.73 3.82 16.07
C GLY A 75 14.23 3.26 14.74
N GLU A 76 15.12 2.89 13.80
CA GLU A 76 14.73 2.30 12.52
C GLU A 76 14.46 0.78 12.63
N ILE A 77 13.66 0.28 11.71
CA ILE A 77 13.35 -1.14 11.53
C ILE A 77 13.91 -1.59 10.18
N SER A 78 14.67 -2.67 10.17
CA SER A 78 15.22 -3.20 8.92
C SER A 78 14.32 -4.26 8.28
N PRO A 79 14.41 -4.46 6.95
CA PRO A 79 13.75 -5.59 6.29
C PRO A 79 14.19 -6.95 6.83
N ALA A 80 15.46 -7.09 7.23
CA ALA A 80 15.97 -8.31 7.84
C ALA A 80 15.25 -8.65 9.16
N GLN A 81 14.98 -7.64 10.02
CA GLN A 81 14.20 -7.82 11.25
C GLN A 81 12.75 -8.21 10.98
N LEU A 82 12.12 -7.66 9.92
CA LEU A 82 10.77 -8.04 9.52
C LEU A 82 10.71 -9.50 9.09
N LYS A 83 11.67 -9.94 8.27
CA LYS A 83 11.77 -11.33 7.81
C LYS A 83 11.95 -12.30 8.97
N ASP A 84 12.86 -12.00 9.90
CA ASP A 84 13.09 -12.80 11.12
C ASP A 84 11.80 -12.91 11.97
N SER A 85 10.97 -11.87 11.95
CA SER A 85 9.69 -11.80 12.66
C SER A 85 8.50 -12.38 11.88
N ASN A 86 8.71 -13.05 10.74
CA ASN A 86 7.65 -13.55 9.85
C ASN A 86 6.66 -12.47 9.38
N ILE A 87 7.16 -11.26 9.14
CA ILE A 87 6.39 -10.14 8.58
C ILE A 87 6.81 -9.97 7.12
N GLY A 88 5.91 -10.37 6.20
CA GLY A 88 6.22 -10.50 4.78
C GLY A 88 6.03 -9.24 3.95
N TRP A 89 5.49 -8.16 4.51
CA TRP A 89 5.14 -6.94 3.80
C TRP A 89 5.65 -5.67 4.50
N THR A 90 5.84 -4.62 3.73
CA THR A 90 6.04 -3.25 4.24
C THR A 90 5.43 -2.21 3.32
N LEU A 91 4.90 -1.12 3.88
CA LEU A 91 4.62 0.11 3.14
C LEU A 91 5.93 0.87 2.96
N ILE A 92 6.12 1.48 1.78
CA ILE A 92 7.26 2.38 1.51
C ILE A 92 6.76 3.58 0.71
N GLY A 93 7.26 4.78 1.07
CA GLY A 93 6.97 6.01 0.35
C GLY A 93 5.56 6.57 0.56
N HIS A 94 4.88 6.19 1.66
CA HIS A 94 3.57 6.77 2.01
C HIS A 94 3.63 8.29 2.03
N SER A 95 2.57 8.95 1.56
CA SER A 95 2.49 10.41 1.41
C SER A 95 2.88 11.19 2.67
N GLU A 96 2.48 10.71 3.86
CA GLU A 96 2.86 11.34 5.13
C GLU A 96 4.39 11.35 5.32
N ARG A 97 5.10 10.30 4.92
CA ARG A 97 6.56 10.25 5.03
C ARG A 97 7.24 11.16 4.00
N ARG A 98 6.72 11.20 2.78
CA ARG A 98 7.23 12.12 1.74
C ARG A 98 7.02 13.58 2.12
N VAL A 99 5.82 13.93 2.61
CA VAL A 99 5.45 15.33 2.90
C VAL A 99 6.01 15.79 4.25
N ILE A 100 5.82 15.01 5.32
CA ILE A 100 6.18 15.42 6.69
C ILE A 100 7.66 15.18 6.97
N LEU A 101 8.17 13.98 6.62
CA LEU A 101 9.55 13.56 6.90
C LEU A 101 10.50 13.83 5.75
N LYS A 102 10.00 14.39 4.63
CA LYS A 102 10.80 14.78 3.45
C LYS A 102 11.61 13.65 2.83
N GLU A 103 11.05 12.43 2.85
CA GLU A 103 11.69 11.30 2.18
C GLU A 103 11.72 11.53 0.67
N SER A 104 12.93 11.51 0.08
CA SER A 104 13.14 11.68 -1.35
C SER A 104 12.78 10.43 -2.14
N ASP A 105 12.62 10.58 -3.46
CA ASP A 105 12.36 9.45 -4.36
C ASP A 105 13.52 8.45 -4.37
N GLU A 106 14.77 8.91 -4.29
CA GLU A 106 15.95 8.07 -4.21
C GLU A 106 15.99 7.26 -2.91
N PHE A 107 15.59 7.87 -1.78
CA PHE A 107 15.55 7.17 -0.51
C PHE A 107 14.43 6.11 -0.49
N VAL A 108 13.26 6.43 -1.06
CA VAL A 108 12.17 5.47 -1.27
C VAL A 108 12.63 4.31 -2.17
N ALA A 109 13.37 4.59 -3.24
CA ALA A 109 13.92 3.57 -4.13
C ALA A 109 14.94 2.68 -3.42
N SER A 110 15.85 3.25 -2.61
CA SER A 110 16.83 2.50 -1.81
C SER A 110 16.15 1.56 -0.81
N LYS A 111 15.14 2.04 -0.08
CA LYS A 111 14.34 1.23 0.84
C LYS A 111 13.61 0.10 0.13
N THR A 112 12.99 0.40 -1.03
CA THR A 112 12.27 -0.59 -1.83
C THR A 112 13.21 -1.70 -2.29
N LYS A 113 14.37 -1.33 -2.83
CA LYS A 113 15.39 -2.31 -3.24
C LYS A 113 15.82 -3.19 -2.08
N ASN A 114 16.18 -2.61 -0.94
CA ASN A 114 16.62 -3.39 0.23
C ASN A 114 15.53 -4.33 0.74
N ALA A 115 14.26 -3.89 0.81
CA ALA A 115 13.14 -4.75 1.20
C ALA A 115 13.00 -5.96 0.28
N LEU A 116 13.01 -5.75 -1.04
CA LEU A 116 12.89 -6.81 -2.04
C LEU A 116 14.08 -7.76 -2.02
N ASP A 117 15.30 -7.27 -1.83
CA ASP A 117 16.51 -8.09 -1.70
C ASP A 117 16.47 -9.01 -0.46
N GLN A 118 15.73 -8.61 0.58
CA GLN A 118 15.46 -9.43 1.77
C GLN A 118 14.19 -10.30 1.64
N ASN A 119 13.56 -10.34 0.45
CA ASN A 119 12.29 -11.04 0.21
C ASN A 119 11.12 -10.52 1.07
N VAL A 120 11.11 -9.24 1.40
CA VAL A 120 9.96 -8.51 1.96
C VAL A 120 9.22 -7.84 0.82
N ARG A 121 7.94 -8.15 0.65
CA ARG A 121 7.08 -7.57 -0.38
C ARG A 121 6.72 -6.13 -0.04
N VAL A 122 6.48 -5.31 -1.04
CA VAL A 122 6.35 -3.85 -0.87
C VAL A 122 5.00 -3.35 -1.37
N ILE A 123 4.31 -2.58 -0.53
CA ILE A 123 3.24 -1.68 -0.94
C ILE A 123 3.90 -0.31 -1.18
N LEU A 124 4.16 0.00 -2.45
CA LEU A 124 4.86 1.20 -2.89
C LEU A 124 3.87 2.33 -3.14
N CYS A 125 3.91 3.36 -2.30
CA CYS A 125 3.03 4.50 -2.36
C CYS A 125 3.58 5.60 -3.28
N CYS A 126 2.69 6.14 -4.13
CA CYS A 126 2.96 7.31 -4.95
C CYS A 126 1.72 8.21 -5.00
N GLY A 127 1.92 9.51 -5.19
CA GLY A 127 0.79 10.44 -5.24
C GLY A 127 1.20 11.89 -5.38
N GLU A 128 0.26 12.68 -5.88
CA GLU A 128 0.43 14.11 -6.13
C GLU A 128 -0.32 14.98 -5.13
N SER A 129 0.17 16.20 -4.94
CA SER A 129 -0.51 17.26 -4.18
C SER A 129 -1.67 17.87 -4.96
N LEU A 130 -2.53 18.65 -4.27
CA LEU A 130 -3.61 19.39 -4.93
C LEU A 130 -3.06 20.38 -5.96
N GLU A 131 -2.00 21.09 -5.63
CA GLU A 131 -1.36 22.07 -6.54
C GLU A 131 -0.87 21.38 -7.83
N GLN A 132 -0.21 20.23 -7.72
CA GLN A 132 0.26 19.45 -8.87
C GLN A 132 -0.91 18.95 -9.73
N ARG A 133 -2.01 18.53 -9.09
CA ARG A 133 -3.20 18.11 -9.81
C ARG A 133 -3.84 19.26 -10.58
N GLU A 134 -3.99 20.42 -9.93
CA GLU A 134 -4.58 21.61 -10.58
C GLU A 134 -3.74 22.11 -11.77
N LYS A 135 -2.43 21.89 -11.74
CA LYS A 135 -1.51 22.15 -12.86
C LYS A 135 -1.51 21.07 -13.95
N GLY A 136 -2.26 19.97 -13.77
CA GLY A 136 -2.26 18.84 -14.71
C GLY A 136 -0.99 17.98 -14.67
N GLU A 137 -0.22 18.03 -13.59
CA GLU A 137 1.08 17.35 -13.44
C GLU A 137 0.96 15.95 -12.82
N THR A 138 -0.26 15.48 -12.48
CA THR A 138 -0.48 14.20 -11.76
C THR A 138 0.33 13.04 -12.32
N VAL A 139 0.18 12.74 -13.62
CA VAL A 139 0.85 11.60 -14.24
C VAL A 139 2.38 11.77 -14.22
N ALA A 140 2.87 12.98 -14.49
CA ALA A 140 4.31 13.27 -14.46
C ALA A 140 4.91 13.04 -13.07
N VAL A 141 4.21 13.49 -12.02
CA VAL A 141 4.66 13.33 -10.63
C VAL A 141 4.70 11.86 -10.23
N VAL A 142 3.58 11.13 -10.38
CA VAL A 142 3.51 9.74 -9.93
C VAL A 142 4.46 8.82 -10.72
N THR A 143 4.64 9.08 -12.02
CA THR A 143 5.59 8.31 -12.83
C THR A 143 7.04 8.65 -12.54
N ALA A 144 7.37 9.89 -12.15
CA ALA A 144 8.71 10.25 -11.68
C ALA A 144 9.05 9.52 -10.37
N GLN A 145 8.11 9.48 -9.40
CA GLN A 145 8.27 8.75 -8.14
C GLN A 145 8.52 7.26 -8.38
N LEU A 146 7.71 6.60 -9.23
CA LEU A 146 7.88 5.20 -9.60
C LEU A 146 9.15 4.97 -10.45
N GLY A 147 9.53 5.94 -11.27
CA GLY A 147 10.73 5.91 -12.10
C GLY A 147 12.03 5.81 -11.32
N ALA A 148 12.10 6.43 -10.14
CA ALA A 148 13.24 6.27 -9.25
C ALA A 148 13.37 4.81 -8.77
N VAL A 149 12.26 4.17 -8.42
CA VAL A 149 12.23 2.75 -8.03
C VAL A 149 12.56 1.84 -9.21
N ALA A 150 12.00 2.11 -10.40
CA ALA A 150 12.25 1.32 -11.61
C ALA A 150 13.74 1.28 -12.01
N LYS A 151 14.50 2.31 -11.68
CA LYS A 151 15.97 2.34 -11.89
C LYS A 151 16.74 1.50 -10.86
N ALA A 152 16.15 1.22 -9.72
CA ALA A 152 16.82 0.56 -8.59
C ALA A 152 16.55 -0.94 -8.52
N ILE A 153 15.43 -1.43 -9.08
CA ILE A 153 15.00 -2.84 -9.00
C ILE A 153 14.90 -3.48 -10.38
N SER A 154 15.01 -4.81 -10.43
CA SER A 154 14.86 -5.56 -11.67
C SER A 154 13.38 -5.74 -12.06
N ALA A 155 13.12 -6.12 -13.31
CA ALA A 155 11.77 -6.42 -13.81
C ALA A 155 11.10 -7.55 -13.02
N GLU A 156 11.86 -8.58 -12.63
CA GLU A 156 11.36 -9.73 -11.87
C GLU A 156 10.91 -9.31 -10.46
N GLN A 157 11.58 -8.33 -9.85
CA GLN A 157 11.24 -7.86 -8.50
C GLN A 157 9.88 -7.17 -8.43
N TRP A 158 9.35 -6.67 -9.57
CA TRP A 158 8.00 -6.09 -9.63
C TRP A 158 6.88 -7.09 -9.26
N ALA A 159 7.11 -8.38 -9.38
CA ALA A 159 6.16 -9.41 -8.92
C ALA A 159 5.88 -9.33 -7.39
N ASN A 160 6.79 -8.72 -6.62
CA ASN A 160 6.69 -8.52 -5.18
C ASN A 160 6.31 -7.07 -4.81
N VAL A 161 5.85 -6.27 -5.76
CA VAL A 161 5.42 -4.88 -5.55
C VAL A 161 3.94 -4.74 -5.84
N VAL A 162 3.23 -4.05 -4.94
CA VAL A 162 1.89 -3.51 -5.16
C VAL A 162 2.02 -2.00 -5.16
N ILE A 163 1.56 -1.34 -6.22
CA ILE A 163 1.56 0.13 -6.29
C ILE A 163 0.30 0.65 -5.61
N ALA A 164 0.44 1.59 -4.65
CA ALA A 164 -0.67 2.30 -4.03
C ALA A 164 -0.69 3.76 -4.51
N TYR A 165 -1.67 4.11 -5.32
CA TYR A 165 -1.87 5.49 -5.74
C TYR A 165 -2.65 6.27 -4.68
N GLU A 166 -2.01 7.30 -4.16
CA GLU A 166 -2.53 8.15 -3.09
C GLU A 166 -2.76 9.58 -3.62
N PRO A 167 -3.98 9.97 -4.05
CA PRO A 167 -4.28 11.39 -4.30
C PRO A 167 -4.22 12.14 -2.95
N ILE A 168 -3.07 12.80 -2.65
CA ILE A 168 -2.79 13.38 -1.32
C ILE A 168 -3.87 14.38 -0.93
N TRP A 169 -4.41 15.11 -1.91
CA TRP A 169 -5.49 16.07 -1.74
C TRP A 169 -6.85 15.45 -1.34
N ALA A 170 -7.00 14.13 -1.47
CA ALA A 170 -8.19 13.37 -1.08
C ALA A 170 -7.97 12.51 0.18
N ILE A 171 -6.85 12.65 0.90
CA ILE A 171 -6.56 11.89 2.10
C ILE A 171 -6.84 12.75 3.34
N GLY A 172 -7.89 12.39 4.10
CA GLY A 172 -8.21 13.06 5.36
C GLY A 172 -8.71 14.51 5.23
N THR A 173 -8.98 14.98 4.01
CA THR A 173 -9.40 16.36 3.73
C THR A 173 -10.90 16.53 3.60
N GLY A 174 -11.66 15.43 3.58
CA GLY A 174 -13.09 15.41 3.24
C GLY A 174 -13.37 15.47 1.73
N LYS A 175 -12.37 15.72 0.88
CA LYS A 175 -12.48 15.57 -0.58
C LYS A 175 -12.33 14.11 -0.96
N VAL A 176 -13.06 13.68 -1.98
CA VAL A 176 -12.98 12.32 -2.53
C VAL A 176 -12.74 12.43 -4.02
N ALA A 177 -11.73 11.72 -4.52
CA ALA A 177 -11.57 11.59 -5.96
C ALA A 177 -12.77 10.83 -6.55
N THR A 178 -13.26 11.26 -7.69
CA THR A 178 -14.29 10.51 -8.41
C THR A 178 -13.71 9.16 -8.87
N THR A 179 -14.58 8.18 -9.08
CA THR A 179 -14.20 6.87 -9.60
C THR A 179 -13.48 7.01 -10.96
N ALA A 180 -13.95 7.92 -11.82
CA ALA A 180 -13.31 8.20 -13.10
C ALA A 180 -11.90 8.81 -12.94
N GLN A 181 -11.71 9.73 -12.00
CA GLN A 181 -10.40 10.32 -11.73
C GLN A 181 -9.41 9.27 -11.20
N ALA A 182 -9.86 8.36 -10.33
CA ALA A 182 -9.03 7.27 -9.85
C ALA A 182 -8.64 6.33 -11.00
N GLN A 183 -9.62 5.89 -11.81
CA GLN A 183 -9.39 5.01 -12.95
C GLN A 183 -8.43 5.62 -13.98
N GLU A 184 -8.56 6.90 -14.27
CA GLU A 184 -7.67 7.62 -15.20
C GLU A 184 -6.19 7.49 -14.79
N VAL A 185 -5.89 7.75 -13.54
CA VAL A 185 -4.49 7.66 -13.04
C VAL A 185 -4.01 6.21 -12.98
N HIS A 186 -4.85 5.27 -12.55
CA HIS A 186 -4.51 3.85 -12.54
C HIS A 186 -4.19 3.34 -13.95
N SER A 187 -5.00 3.71 -14.94
CA SER A 187 -4.75 3.37 -16.36
C SER A 187 -3.46 3.98 -16.87
N ALA A 188 -3.18 5.25 -16.54
CA ALA A 188 -1.93 5.90 -16.92
C ALA A 188 -0.70 5.22 -16.29
N LEU A 189 -0.78 4.80 -15.03
CA LEU A 189 0.28 4.04 -14.35
C LEU A 189 0.52 2.68 -15.02
N ARG A 190 -0.54 1.97 -15.41
CA ARG A 190 -0.42 0.70 -16.12
C ARG A 190 0.24 0.87 -17.49
N GLN A 191 -0.15 1.87 -18.26
CA GLN A 191 0.48 2.21 -19.54
C GLN A 191 1.96 2.61 -19.34
N TRP A 192 2.28 3.29 -18.26
CA TRP A 192 3.66 3.64 -17.94
C TRP A 192 4.50 2.39 -17.65
N LEU A 193 3.97 1.41 -16.89
CA LEU A 193 4.63 0.12 -16.64
C LEU A 193 4.92 -0.62 -17.95
N THR A 194 3.93 -0.68 -18.87
CA THR A 194 4.11 -1.26 -20.21
C THR A 194 5.29 -0.62 -20.95
N LYS A 195 5.30 0.71 -21.02
CA LYS A 195 6.32 1.47 -21.77
C LYS A 195 7.70 1.45 -21.15
N THR A 196 7.77 1.41 -19.82
CA THR A 196 9.03 1.61 -19.08
C THR A 196 9.68 0.29 -18.69
N ILE A 197 8.90 -0.76 -18.45
CA ILE A 197 9.41 -2.03 -17.95
C ILE A 197 9.05 -3.16 -18.92
N SER A 198 7.79 -3.60 -18.96
CA SER A 198 7.30 -4.59 -19.93
C SER A 198 5.78 -4.77 -19.82
N ASP A 199 5.17 -5.36 -20.87
CA ASP A 199 3.75 -5.74 -20.86
C ASP A 199 3.46 -6.74 -19.73
N LYS A 200 4.34 -7.72 -19.52
CA LYS A 200 4.19 -8.70 -18.43
C LYS A 200 4.10 -8.04 -17.06
N VAL A 201 5.00 -7.10 -16.76
CA VAL A 201 4.97 -6.37 -15.48
C VAL A 201 3.70 -5.53 -15.36
N ALA A 202 3.28 -4.86 -16.43
CA ALA A 202 2.05 -4.08 -16.44
C ALA A 202 0.81 -4.96 -16.19
N ASP A 203 0.76 -6.15 -16.76
CA ASP A 203 -0.36 -7.08 -16.63
C ASP A 203 -0.43 -7.73 -15.24
N GLU A 204 0.70 -7.99 -14.60
CA GLU A 204 0.79 -8.71 -13.33
C GLU A 204 0.82 -7.78 -12.11
N THR A 205 1.37 -6.57 -12.21
CA THR A 205 1.48 -5.63 -11.08
C THR A 205 0.11 -5.11 -10.68
N ARG A 206 -0.23 -5.25 -9.41
CA ARG A 206 -1.46 -4.72 -8.84
C ARG A 206 -1.29 -3.24 -8.54
N ILE A 207 -2.28 -2.44 -8.94
CA ILE A 207 -2.34 -1.00 -8.67
C ILE A 207 -3.59 -0.77 -7.84
N ILE A 208 -3.41 -0.36 -6.58
CA ILE A 208 -4.48 -0.18 -5.61
C ILE A 208 -4.73 1.29 -5.32
N TYR A 209 -5.98 1.65 -5.03
CA TYR A 209 -6.37 3.02 -4.72
C TYR A 209 -6.21 3.31 -3.23
N GLY A 210 -5.39 4.32 -2.91
CA GLY A 210 -5.05 4.75 -1.54
C GLY A 210 -5.67 6.07 -1.09
N GLY A 211 -6.67 6.58 -1.81
CA GLY A 211 -7.45 7.73 -1.38
C GLY A 211 -8.51 7.37 -0.35
N SER A 212 -9.53 8.22 -0.20
CA SER A 212 -10.63 7.98 0.74
C SER A 212 -11.50 6.82 0.28
N VAL A 213 -11.37 5.67 0.94
CA VAL A 213 -12.19 4.47 0.71
C VAL A 213 -13.06 4.19 1.94
N SER A 214 -14.32 3.88 1.71
CA SER A 214 -15.31 3.52 2.71
C SER A 214 -16.24 2.42 2.20
N GLU A 215 -17.08 1.87 3.07
CA GLU A 215 -18.14 0.92 2.72
C GLU A 215 -19.14 1.48 1.68
N LYS A 216 -19.20 2.82 1.54
CA LYS A 216 -20.14 3.49 0.63
C LYS A 216 -19.65 3.58 -0.81
N ASN A 217 -18.34 3.62 -1.03
CA ASN A 217 -17.75 3.83 -2.36
C ASN A 217 -16.87 2.66 -2.86
N CYS A 218 -16.54 1.70 -1.99
CA CYS A 218 -15.63 0.62 -2.34
C CYS A 218 -16.17 -0.25 -3.49
N LYS A 219 -17.47 -0.51 -3.54
CA LYS A 219 -18.06 -1.33 -4.62
C LYS A 219 -17.90 -0.67 -5.98
N ASP A 220 -18.21 0.63 -6.09
CA ASP A 220 -18.07 1.37 -7.35
C ASP A 220 -16.60 1.45 -7.80
N LEU A 221 -15.68 1.71 -6.87
CA LEU A 221 -14.25 1.69 -7.14
C LEU A 221 -13.76 0.31 -7.59
N ALA A 222 -14.26 -0.77 -6.98
CA ALA A 222 -13.87 -2.14 -7.30
C ALA A 222 -14.33 -2.63 -8.69
N THR A 223 -15.26 -1.91 -9.35
CA THR A 223 -15.69 -2.21 -10.73
C THR A 223 -14.72 -1.70 -11.79
N GLN A 224 -13.79 -0.82 -11.43
CA GLN A 224 -12.87 -0.20 -12.38
C GLN A 224 -11.82 -1.18 -12.89
N ALA A 225 -11.49 -1.08 -14.18
CA ALA A 225 -10.64 -2.05 -14.88
C ALA A 225 -9.20 -2.10 -14.34
N ASP A 226 -8.68 -0.95 -13.89
CA ASP A 226 -7.29 -0.82 -13.46
C ASP A 226 -7.12 -0.64 -11.95
N ILE A 227 -8.22 -0.67 -11.18
CA ILE A 227 -8.17 -0.65 -9.71
C ILE A 227 -8.19 -2.08 -9.20
N ASP A 228 -7.03 -2.56 -8.74
CA ASP A 228 -6.83 -3.92 -8.26
C ASP A 228 -7.03 -4.06 -6.75
N GLY A 229 -7.58 -3.05 -6.10
CA GLY A 229 -7.80 -3.07 -4.65
C GLY A 229 -7.65 -1.71 -3.99
N PHE A 230 -7.42 -1.74 -2.68
CA PHE A 230 -7.42 -0.55 -1.84
C PHE A 230 -6.28 -0.54 -0.83
N LEU A 231 -5.76 0.66 -0.53
CA LEU A 231 -5.00 0.93 0.68
C LEU A 231 -5.85 1.83 1.58
N VAL A 232 -6.41 1.25 2.63
CA VAL A 232 -7.44 1.85 3.48
C VAL A 232 -6.81 2.46 4.73
N GLY A 233 -7.05 3.75 4.98
CA GLY A 233 -6.61 4.44 6.20
C GLY A 233 -7.60 4.23 7.36
N GLY A 234 -8.23 5.31 7.84
CA GLY A 234 -9.08 5.31 9.04
C GLY A 234 -10.22 4.29 9.07
N ALA A 235 -10.78 3.92 7.92
CA ALA A 235 -11.81 2.87 7.85
C ALA A 235 -11.25 1.47 8.21
N SER A 236 -9.94 1.25 8.08
CA SER A 236 -9.31 -0.03 8.47
C SER A 236 -9.30 -0.29 9.98
N LEU A 237 -9.57 0.73 10.78
CA LEU A 237 -9.70 0.63 12.24
C LEU A 237 -11.13 0.31 12.70
N LYS A 238 -12.06 0.16 11.76
CA LYS A 238 -13.51 0.00 12.03
C LYS A 238 -14.01 -1.34 11.50
N PRO A 239 -15.13 -1.87 12.04
CA PRO A 239 -15.77 -3.09 11.51
C PRO A 239 -16.09 -3.01 10.01
N ALA A 240 -16.41 -1.83 9.48
CA ALA A 240 -16.64 -1.58 8.05
C ALA A 240 -15.46 -1.95 7.13
N PHE A 241 -14.27 -2.23 7.68
CA PHE A 241 -13.14 -2.74 6.90
C PHE A 241 -13.47 -4.09 6.24
N VAL A 242 -14.26 -4.93 6.91
CA VAL A 242 -14.74 -6.20 6.34
C VAL A 242 -15.58 -5.98 5.07
N ASP A 243 -16.45 -4.96 5.06
CA ASP A 243 -17.24 -4.62 3.87
C ASP A 243 -16.35 -4.16 2.71
N ILE A 244 -15.27 -3.45 3.01
CA ILE A 244 -14.29 -3.01 2.01
C ILE A 244 -13.49 -4.19 1.46
N VAL A 245 -13.09 -5.16 2.30
CA VAL A 245 -12.45 -6.41 1.85
C VAL A 245 -13.39 -7.16 0.92
N ASN A 246 -14.67 -7.20 1.24
CA ASN A 246 -15.71 -7.92 0.52
C ASN A 246 -16.37 -7.10 -0.62
N ALA A 247 -15.71 -6.02 -1.10
CA ALA A 247 -16.28 -5.11 -2.09
C ALA A 247 -16.68 -5.77 -3.43
N ARG A 248 -16.16 -6.96 -3.73
CA ARG A 248 -16.44 -7.73 -4.96
C ARG A 248 -17.43 -8.90 -4.76
N LEU A 249 -17.97 -9.09 -3.55
CA LEU A 249 -19.02 -10.05 -3.26
C LEU A 249 -20.41 -9.55 -3.65
#